data_44da18e3f081780737fb6d3c54197367
#
_entry.id   44da18e3f081780737fb6d3c54197367
#
_cell.length_a   1.000
_cell.length_b   1.000
_cell.length_c   1.000
_cell.angle_alpha   90.00
_cell.angle_beta   90.00
_cell.angle_gamma   90.00
#
_symmetry.space_group_name_H-M   'P 1'
#
loop_
_entity.id
_entity.type
_entity.pdbx_description
1 polymer ?
#
loop_
_entity_poly.entity_id
_entity_poly.type
_entity_poly.pdbx_seq_one_letter_code
_entity_poly.pdbx_strand_id
1 'polypeptide(L)'
;MLLLLPLLVIAGCKGNDSAPPAASADSAQDSSIPPDPTGTGSDAQPIDESCPTSNTIAFAKTKFVLHTGLAFGAFHRYLYKPYKAGTFSKGADGRIKAFLKGGLAALFVKREIRLASADVKANPTLCKAIAAPLGKIGDSVKDALDKLKGGDAGGVENVNSLVSSVENTSGKDGVAITENENPDLSSNPN
;
A
#
# COMPACT_ATOMS: atom_id res chain seq x y z
N MET A 1 -18.79 48.09 -1.31
CA MET A 1 -19.98 47.24 -1.41
C MET A 1 -19.82 46.15 -0.38
N LEU A 2 -20.60 46.25 0.65
CA LEU A 2 -20.53 45.53 1.94
C LEU A 2 -21.39 44.28 1.81
N LEU A 3 -20.89 43.07 2.14
CA LEU A 3 -21.72 41.85 2.28
C LEU A 3 -21.09 40.90 3.30
N LEU A 4 -21.58 41.02 4.46
CA LEU A 4 -22.19 40.10 5.43
C LEU A 4 -21.74 38.63 5.37
N LEU A 5 -21.01 38.23 6.46
CA LEU A 5 -20.88 36.85 6.96
C LEU A 5 -22.17 36.43 7.66
N PRO A 6 -22.58 35.18 7.60
CA PRO A 6 -23.36 34.54 8.64
C PRO A 6 -22.50 33.70 9.58
N LEU A 7 -22.56 34.02 10.84
CA LEU A 7 -22.09 33.24 11.99
C LEU A 7 -23.02 32.04 12.16
N LEU A 8 -22.49 30.82 12.13
CA LEU A 8 -23.23 29.62 12.52
C LEU A 8 -22.78 29.21 13.92
N VAL A 9 -23.65 29.41 14.89
CA VAL A 9 -23.52 28.95 16.26
C VAL A 9 -23.91 27.45 16.32
N ILE A 10 -23.02 26.60 16.78
CA ILE A 10 -23.34 25.20 17.07
C ILE A 10 -23.51 25.07 18.57
N ALA A 11 -24.75 24.83 18.98
CA ALA A 11 -25.14 24.56 20.35
C ALA A 11 -24.65 23.14 20.75
N GLY A 12 -23.98 23.07 21.91
CA GLY A 12 -23.59 21.86 22.55
C GLY A 12 -24.77 21.05 23.12
N CYS A 13 -24.67 19.72 23.03
CA CYS A 13 -25.47 18.83 23.86
C CYS A 13 -24.60 18.20 24.93
N LYS A 14 -24.92 18.55 26.15
CA LYS A 14 -24.36 18.11 27.41
C LYS A 14 -24.96 16.77 27.81
N GLY A 15 -24.12 15.94 28.43
CA GLY A 15 -24.30 14.58 28.79
C GLY A 15 -25.51 14.15 29.64
N ASN A 16 -25.59 12.87 29.85
CA ASN A 16 -26.17 12.33 31.07
C ASN A 16 -25.50 11.01 31.44
N ASP A 17 -24.89 11.04 32.63
CA ASP A 17 -24.43 9.87 33.36
C ASP A 17 -25.61 9.01 33.79
N SER A 18 -25.46 7.71 33.69
CA SER A 18 -26.08 6.76 34.61
C SER A 18 -25.44 5.37 34.48
N ALA A 19 -24.64 5.02 35.46
CA ALA A 19 -24.27 3.64 35.80
C ALA A 19 -25.11 3.18 36.99
N PRO A 20 -24.99 1.93 37.48
CA PRO A 20 -25.47 0.67 37.00
C PRO A 20 -26.50 0.03 37.98
N PRO A 21 -26.87 -1.23 37.88
CA PRO A 21 -26.54 -2.13 38.99
C PRO A 21 -26.01 -3.49 38.60
N ALA A 22 -25.17 -4.00 39.47
CA ALA A 22 -24.63 -5.34 39.55
C ALA A 22 -25.66 -6.36 40.04
N ALA A 23 -25.54 -7.59 39.59
CA ALA A 23 -25.69 -8.83 40.38
C ALA A 23 -25.36 -10.05 39.52
N SER A 24 -24.33 -10.70 39.92
CA SER A 24 -24.19 -12.04 40.52
C SER A 24 -24.06 -13.20 39.53
N ALA A 25 -22.84 -13.69 39.47
CA ALA A 25 -22.35 -15.04 39.76
C ALA A 25 -23.09 -16.24 39.16
N ASP A 26 -22.38 -17.05 38.39
CA ASP A 26 -21.89 -18.36 38.83
C ASP A 26 -21.05 -19.06 37.75
N SER A 27 -19.91 -19.54 38.22
CA SER A 27 -19.20 -20.79 37.97
C SER A 27 -18.77 -21.27 36.60
N ALA A 28 -17.50 -21.51 36.60
CA ALA A 28 -16.74 -22.69 36.15
C ALA A 28 -15.97 -22.56 34.83
N GLN A 29 -14.65 -22.33 35.04
CA GLN A 29 -13.56 -23.14 34.50
C GLN A 29 -13.58 -23.49 33.00
N ASP A 30 -12.68 -22.87 32.23
CA ASP A 30 -11.55 -23.63 31.70
C ASP A 30 -10.35 -22.70 31.43
N SER A 31 -9.24 -23.06 32.04
CA SER A 31 -7.95 -22.38 31.88
C SER A 31 -7.32 -22.89 30.60
N SER A 32 -7.23 -22.03 29.61
CA SER A 32 -6.18 -22.15 28.58
C SER A 32 -5.70 -20.75 28.19
N ILE A 33 -4.65 -20.34 28.90
CA ILE A 33 -3.79 -19.22 28.54
C ILE A 33 -3.16 -19.52 27.18
N PRO A 34 -3.34 -18.69 26.13
CA PRO A 34 -2.52 -18.79 24.93
C PRO A 34 -1.10 -18.35 25.26
N PRO A 35 -0.06 -19.04 24.77
CA PRO A 35 1.32 -18.66 24.99
C PRO A 35 1.66 -17.34 24.29
N ASP A 36 2.37 -16.51 25.03
CA ASP A 36 3.05 -15.28 24.62
C ASP A 36 3.91 -15.53 23.35
N PRO A 37 3.75 -14.77 22.24
CA PRO A 37 4.62 -14.90 21.09
C PRO A 37 5.86 -14.01 21.24
N THR A 38 6.73 -14.29 22.16
CA THR A 38 8.13 -13.88 22.07
C THR A 38 8.91 -14.99 21.37
N GLY A 39 8.93 -14.92 20.05
CA GLY A 39 9.71 -15.80 19.17
C GLY A 39 10.33 -15.00 18.05
N THR A 40 11.51 -14.46 18.30
CA THR A 40 12.47 -14.04 17.27
C THR A 40 12.74 -15.24 16.36
N GLY A 41 12.26 -15.20 15.12
CA GLY A 41 12.53 -16.24 14.15
C GLY A 41 12.22 -15.70 12.76
N SER A 42 13.25 -15.22 12.06
CA SER A 42 13.21 -14.98 10.63
C SER A 42 13.17 -16.35 9.92
N ASP A 43 11.98 -16.90 9.82
CA ASP A 43 11.70 -17.96 8.86
C ASP A 43 10.55 -17.44 8.00
N ALA A 44 10.91 -17.00 6.79
CA ALA A 44 9.95 -16.75 5.73
C ALA A 44 9.28 -18.10 5.41
N GLN A 45 8.23 -18.43 6.16
CA GLN A 45 7.34 -19.51 5.78
C GLN A 45 6.74 -19.17 4.42
N PRO A 46 6.65 -20.14 3.49
CA PRO A 46 5.85 -19.95 2.28
C PRO A 46 4.44 -19.66 2.77
N ILE A 47 3.94 -18.48 2.47
CA ILE A 47 2.56 -18.12 2.74
C ILE A 47 1.74 -19.00 1.80
N ASP A 48 1.24 -20.11 2.29
CA ASP A 48 0.15 -20.83 1.66
C ASP A 48 -1.11 -19.96 1.81
N GLU A 49 -1.10 -18.87 1.06
CA GLU A 49 -2.25 -18.00 0.92
C GLU A 49 -3.25 -18.73 0.04
N SER A 50 -4.08 -19.56 0.67
CA SER A 50 -5.20 -20.18 -0.02
C SER A 50 -6.07 -19.07 -0.61
N CYS A 51 -5.99 -18.93 -1.93
CA CYS A 51 -6.82 -17.96 -2.63
C CYS A 51 -8.29 -18.31 -2.44
N PRO A 52 -9.18 -17.34 -2.28
CA PRO A 52 -10.61 -17.58 -2.07
C PRO A 52 -11.22 -18.28 -3.29
N THR A 53 -12.29 -19.00 -3.09
CA THR A 53 -13.06 -19.67 -4.16
C THR A 53 -14.03 -18.74 -4.86
N SER A 54 -14.39 -17.61 -4.20
CA SER A 54 -15.27 -16.57 -4.74
C SER A 54 -14.78 -15.18 -4.34
N ASN A 55 -15.30 -14.14 -4.99
CA ASN A 55 -14.96 -12.76 -4.60
C ASN A 55 -15.47 -12.47 -3.18
N THR A 56 -14.58 -12.01 -2.30
CA THR A 56 -14.89 -11.64 -0.91
C THR A 56 -15.13 -10.14 -0.73
N ILE A 57 -14.70 -9.31 -1.68
CA ILE A 57 -14.89 -7.86 -1.67
C ILE A 57 -15.53 -7.43 -2.98
N ALA A 58 -16.53 -6.55 -2.90
CA ALA A 58 -17.14 -5.94 -4.08
C ALA A 58 -16.12 -5.07 -4.83
N PHE A 59 -16.16 -5.16 -6.16
CA PHE A 59 -15.28 -4.38 -7.05
C PHE A 59 -13.77 -4.61 -6.83
N ALA A 60 -13.34 -5.78 -6.35
CA ALA A 60 -11.93 -6.09 -6.10
C ALA A 60 -11.05 -5.81 -7.32
N LYS A 61 -11.45 -6.20 -8.52
CA LYS A 61 -10.70 -5.92 -9.76
C LYS A 61 -10.55 -4.42 -10.05
N THR A 62 -11.62 -3.64 -9.87
CA THR A 62 -11.59 -2.18 -10.11
C THR A 62 -10.68 -1.47 -9.11
N LYS A 63 -10.76 -1.84 -7.83
CA LYS A 63 -9.90 -1.31 -6.78
C LYS A 63 -8.44 -1.68 -7.01
N PHE A 64 -8.18 -2.92 -7.39
CA PHE A 64 -6.84 -3.38 -7.78
C PHE A 64 -6.25 -2.51 -8.90
N VAL A 65 -6.99 -2.28 -9.99
CA VAL A 65 -6.53 -1.41 -11.11
C VAL A 65 -6.25 0.01 -10.63
N LEU A 66 -7.11 0.56 -9.76
CA LEU A 66 -6.91 1.90 -9.21
C LEU A 66 -5.61 1.98 -8.41
N HIS A 67 -5.44 1.10 -7.43
CA HIS A 67 -4.28 1.13 -6.54
C HIS A 67 -2.97 0.80 -7.27
N THR A 68 -2.99 -0.17 -8.18
CA THR A 68 -1.80 -0.49 -8.99
C THR A 68 -1.47 0.61 -9.98
N GLY A 69 -2.46 1.23 -10.62
CA GLY A 69 -2.25 2.35 -11.53
C GLY A 69 -1.62 3.56 -10.83
N LEU A 70 -2.04 3.86 -9.60
CA LEU A 70 -1.44 4.90 -8.76
C LEU A 70 -0.01 4.54 -8.34
N ALA A 71 0.21 3.30 -7.89
CA ALA A 71 1.52 2.83 -7.46
C ALA A 71 2.54 2.84 -8.59
N PHE A 72 2.20 2.27 -9.75
CA PHE A 72 3.10 2.13 -10.89
C PHE A 72 3.39 3.48 -11.53
N GLY A 73 2.39 4.32 -11.68
CA GLY A 73 2.57 5.68 -12.16
C GLY A 73 3.48 6.52 -11.25
N ALA A 74 3.31 6.43 -9.93
CA ALA A 74 4.21 7.08 -8.98
C ALA A 74 5.65 6.54 -9.07
N PHE A 75 5.81 5.22 -9.16
CA PHE A 75 7.11 4.58 -9.32
C PHE A 75 7.81 5.07 -10.60
N HIS A 76 7.13 5.01 -11.75
CA HIS A 76 7.70 5.44 -13.02
C HIS A 76 8.07 6.91 -13.01
N ARG A 77 7.18 7.80 -12.54
CA ARG A 77 7.43 9.24 -12.55
C ARG A 77 8.54 9.69 -11.61
N TYR A 78 8.60 9.16 -10.38
CA TYR A 78 9.46 9.72 -9.33
C TYR A 78 10.70 8.89 -9.02
N LEU A 79 10.76 7.63 -9.50
CA LEU A 79 11.89 6.74 -9.31
C LEU A 79 12.52 6.30 -10.63
N TYR A 80 11.76 5.66 -11.51
CA TYR A 80 12.32 5.06 -12.72
C TYR A 80 12.76 6.10 -13.76
N LYS A 81 11.93 7.05 -14.13
CA LYS A 81 12.30 8.11 -15.10
C LYS A 81 13.47 8.98 -14.62
N PRO A 82 13.51 9.49 -13.36
CA PRO A 82 14.66 10.20 -12.84
C PRO A 82 15.92 9.33 -12.77
N TYR A 83 15.79 8.04 -12.48
CA TYR A 83 16.88 7.09 -12.54
C TYR A 83 17.45 6.99 -13.97
N LYS A 84 16.61 6.74 -14.96
CA LYS A 84 17.02 6.67 -16.38
C LYS A 84 17.64 7.97 -16.87
N ALA A 85 17.21 9.11 -16.37
CA ALA A 85 17.76 10.43 -16.67
C ALA A 85 19.07 10.74 -15.91
N GLY A 86 19.55 9.82 -15.05
CA GLY A 86 20.77 10.03 -14.27
C GLY A 86 20.64 11.05 -13.14
N THR A 87 19.43 11.51 -12.80
CA THR A 87 19.20 12.56 -11.79
C THR A 87 19.65 12.13 -10.39
N PHE A 88 19.73 10.85 -10.11
CA PHE A 88 20.22 10.32 -8.84
C PHE A 88 21.75 10.18 -8.78
N SER A 89 22.44 10.38 -9.88
CA SER A 89 23.89 10.23 -9.97
C SER A 89 24.61 11.24 -9.08
N LYS A 90 25.80 10.87 -8.59
CA LYS A 90 26.63 11.76 -7.77
C LYS A 90 27.00 13.01 -8.58
N GLY A 91 26.70 14.19 -8.03
CA GLY A 91 26.95 15.46 -8.68
C GLY A 91 25.87 15.94 -9.65
N ALA A 92 24.80 15.17 -9.86
CA ALA A 92 23.69 15.62 -10.71
C ALA A 92 22.91 16.78 -10.08
N ASP A 93 22.54 17.75 -10.92
CA ASP A 93 21.70 18.87 -10.51
C ASP A 93 20.34 18.38 -10.01
N GLY A 94 19.89 18.93 -8.88
CA GLY A 94 18.60 18.55 -8.29
C GLY A 94 18.56 17.17 -7.64
N ARG A 95 19.70 16.48 -7.49
CA ARG A 95 19.78 15.15 -6.89
C ARG A 95 19.10 15.05 -5.53
N ILE A 96 19.30 16.01 -4.63
CA ILE A 96 18.68 16.02 -3.30
C ILE A 96 17.15 16.09 -3.42
N LYS A 97 16.64 16.97 -4.30
CA LYS A 97 15.19 17.08 -4.56
C LYS A 97 14.61 15.79 -5.17
N ALA A 98 15.37 15.13 -6.04
CA ALA A 98 14.97 13.84 -6.62
C ALA A 98 14.86 12.75 -5.55
N PHE A 99 15.82 12.65 -4.62
CA PHE A 99 15.76 11.71 -3.51
C PHE A 99 14.63 12.02 -2.54
N LEU A 100 14.34 13.27 -2.26
CA LEU A 100 13.22 13.64 -1.40
C LEU A 100 11.86 13.22 -2.04
N LYS A 101 11.66 13.55 -3.30
CA LYS A 101 10.46 13.16 -4.05
C LYS A 101 10.37 11.64 -4.21
N GLY A 102 11.48 10.99 -4.55
CA GLY A 102 11.56 9.53 -4.65
C GLY A 102 11.25 8.83 -3.32
N GLY A 103 11.67 9.39 -2.20
CA GLY A 103 11.36 8.89 -0.86
C GLY A 103 9.86 8.93 -0.55
N LEU A 104 9.21 10.06 -0.81
CA LEU A 104 7.76 10.19 -0.67
C LEU A 104 7.01 9.23 -1.59
N ALA A 105 7.45 9.15 -2.86
CA ALA A 105 6.85 8.23 -3.81
C ALA A 105 7.03 6.77 -3.40
N ALA A 106 8.18 6.36 -2.86
CA ALA A 106 8.41 5.00 -2.38
C ALA A 106 7.45 4.62 -1.24
N LEU A 107 7.18 5.53 -0.31
CA LEU A 107 6.20 5.31 0.76
C LEU A 107 4.77 5.22 0.20
N PHE A 108 4.43 6.09 -0.74
CA PHE A 108 3.14 6.06 -1.43
C PHE A 108 2.95 4.74 -2.19
N VAL A 109 3.94 4.33 -3.01
CA VAL A 109 3.92 3.05 -3.73
C VAL A 109 3.72 1.88 -2.78
N LYS A 110 4.48 1.81 -1.69
CA LYS A 110 4.34 0.74 -0.69
C LYS A 110 2.92 0.68 -0.12
N ARG A 111 2.31 1.81 0.14
CA ARG A 111 0.92 1.89 0.64
C ARG A 111 -0.07 1.39 -0.41
N GLU A 112 -0.01 1.91 -1.64
CA GLU A 112 -0.92 1.52 -2.71
C GLU A 112 -0.79 0.03 -3.07
N ILE A 113 0.43 -0.51 -3.10
CA ILE A 113 0.66 -1.95 -3.29
C ILE A 113 0.05 -2.78 -2.17
N ARG A 114 0.08 -2.32 -0.92
CA ARG A 114 -0.59 -3.01 0.18
C ARG A 114 -2.11 -3.05 0.00
N LEU A 115 -2.72 -1.94 -0.45
CA LEU A 115 -4.16 -1.89 -0.76
C LEU A 115 -4.49 -2.79 -1.94
N ALA A 116 -3.74 -2.72 -3.03
CA ALA A 116 -3.87 -3.60 -4.18
C ALA A 116 -3.73 -5.08 -3.80
N SER A 117 -2.82 -5.40 -2.87
CA SER A 117 -2.65 -6.77 -2.38
C SER A 117 -3.88 -7.29 -1.63
N ALA A 118 -4.56 -6.43 -0.87
CA ALA A 118 -5.83 -6.80 -0.23
C ALA A 118 -6.92 -7.09 -1.27
N ASP A 119 -7.00 -6.28 -2.32
CA ASP A 119 -7.95 -6.49 -3.42
C ASP A 119 -7.65 -7.77 -4.22
N VAL A 120 -6.36 -8.04 -4.47
CA VAL A 120 -5.89 -9.28 -5.12
C VAL A 120 -6.31 -10.51 -4.31
N LYS A 121 -6.06 -10.50 -3.02
CA LYS A 121 -6.44 -11.60 -2.11
C LYS A 121 -7.94 -11.83 -2.05
N ALA A 122 -8.73 -10.82 -2.34
CA ALA A 122 -10.18 -10.90 -2.36
C ALA A 122 -10.77 -11.48 -3.67
N ASN A 123 -9.95 -11.70 -4.69
CA ASN A 123 -10.38 -12.20 -6.00
C ASN A 123 -9.65 -13.51 -6.37
N PRO A 124 -10.35 -14.61 -6.65
CA PRO A 124 -9.72 -15.92 -6.87
C PRO A 124 -8.76 -15.95 -8.07
N THR A 125 -9.05 -15.23 -9.14
CA THR A 125 -8.22 -15.19 -10.35
C THR A 125 -6.95 -14.37 -10.12
N LEU A 126 -7.11 -13.13 -9.61
CA LEU A 126 -5.98 -12.25 -9.34
C LEU A 126 -5.05 -12.82 -8.26
N CYS A 127 -5.61 -13.45 -7.23
CA CYS A 127 -4.84 -14.04 -6.15
C CYS A 127 -3.84 -15.09 -6.68
N LYS A 128 -4.29 -16.02 -7.50
CA LYS A 128 -3.44 -17.08 -8.06
C LYS A 128 -2.34 -16.54 -8.98
N ALA A 129 -2.64 -15.49 -9.74
CA ALA A 129 -1.76 -15.00 -10.78
C ALA A 129 -0.78 -13.91 -10.30
N ILE A 130 -1.22 -13.03 -9.39
CA ILE A 130 -0.59 -11.73 -9.17
C ILE A 130 -0.11 -11.54 -7.72
N ALA A 131 -0.65 -12.26 -6.72
CA ALA A 131 -0.34 -12.00 -5.31
C ALA A 131 1.17 -12.01 -5.00
N ALA A 132 1.90 -13.01 -5.47
CA ALA A 132 3.33 -13.15 -5.21
C ALA A 132 4.20 -12.04 -5.87
N PRO A 133 4.08 -11.75 -7.18
CA PRO A 133 4.87 -10.66 -7.77
C PRO A 133 4.49 -9.29 -7.22
N LEU A 134 3.22 -9.04 -6.90
CA LEU A 134 2.77 -7.78 -6.32
C LEU A 134 3.36 -7.54 -4.92
N GLY A 135 3.39 -8.57 -4.07
CA GLY A 135 4.03 -8.49 -2.75
C GLY A 135 5.50 -8.10 -2.84
N LYS A 136 6.24 -8.71 -3.76
CA LYS A 136 7.66 -8.40 -4.00
C LYS A 136 7.90 -6.93 -4.37
N ILE A 137 7.00 -6.29 -5.11
CA ILE A 137 7.12 -4.86 -5.44
C ILE A 137 7.07 -4.03 -4.14
N GLY A 138 6.08 -4.29 -3.28
CA GLY A 138 5.90 -3.56 -2.02
C GLY A 138 7.13 -3.62 -1.10
N ASP A 139 7.79 -4.76 -1.07
CA ASP A 139 9.00 -4.96 -0.26
C ASP A 139 10.24 -4.30 -0.89
N SER A 140 10.38 -4.41 -2.21
CA SER A 140 11.60 -4.01 -2.92
C SER A 140 11.69 -2.51 -3.21
N VAL A 141 10.58 -1.77 -3.25
CA VAL A 141 10.60 -0.36 -3.70
C VAL A 141 11.40 0.56 -2.76
N LYS A 142 11.31 0.35 -1.45
CA LYS A 142 12.08 1.12 -0.47
C LYS A 142 13.56 0.75 -0.53
N ASP A 143 13.86 -0.53 -0.61
CA ASP A 143 15.23 -1.04 -0.71
C ASP A 143 15.91 -0.57 -2.00
N ALA A 144 15.17 -0.51 -3.11
CA ALA A 144 15.65 0.04 -4.37
C ALA A 144 16.08 1.51 -4.23
N LEU A 145 15.29 2.33 -3.51
CA LEU A 145 15.64 3.72 -3.25
C LEU A 145 16.87 3.85 -2.33
N ASP A 146 16.97 3.03 -1.29
CA ASP A 146 18.09 3.06 -0.36
C ASP A 146 19.40 2.59 -1.04
N LYS A 147 19.35 1.56 -1.86
CA LYS A 147 20.47 1.13 -2.72
C LYS A 147 20.88 2.22 -3.71
N LEU A 148 19.92 2.91 -4.30
CA LEU A 148 20.18 4.01 -5.23
C LEU A 148 20.93 5.18 -4.56
N LYS A 149 20.70 5.46 -3.27
CA LYS A 149 21.50 6.44 -2.50
C LYS A 149 22.98 6.05 -2.44
N GLY A 150 23.25 4.75 -2.34
CA GLY A 150 24.61 4.17 -2.39
C GLY A 150 25.22 4.07 -3.79
N GLY A 151 24.46 4.38 -4.84
CA GLY A 151 24.89 4.28 -6.24
C GLY A 151 24.55 2.96 -6.92
N ASP A 152 23.88 2.03 -6.24
CA ASP A 152 23.40 0.77 -6.83
C ASP A 152 22.02 0.98 -7.46
N ALA A 153 21.98 0.89 -8.77
CA ALA A 153 20.80 1.10 -9.59
C ALA A 153 19.98 -0.20 -9.85
N GLY A 154 20.55 -1.36 -9.57
CA GLY A 154 19.93 -2.65 -9.88
C GLY A 154 18.56 -2.85 -9.22
N GLY A 155 18.36 -2.27 -8.04
CA GLY A 155 17.08 -2.34 -7.33
C GLY A 155 15.92 -1.69 -8.10
N VAL A 156 16.14 -0.56 -8.77
CA VAL A 156 15.10 0.15 -9.54
C VAL A 156 14.69 -0.65 -10.78
N GLU A 157 15.66 -1.24 -11.49
CA GLU A 157 15.38 -2.10 -12.65
C GLU A 157 14.63 -3.38 -12.24
N ASN A 158 14.97 -3.96 -11.09
CA ASN A 158 14.25 -5.12 -10.57
C ASN A 158 12.77 -4.79 -10.27
N VAL A 159 12.49 -3.65 -9.63
CA VAL A 159 11.11 -3.20 -9.40
C VAL A 159 10.39 -2.97 -10.73
N ASN A 160 11.04 -2.34 -11.71
CA ASN A 160 10.47 -2.13 -13.04
C ASN A 160 10.09 -3.45 -13.73
N SER A 161 10.94 -4.46 -13.63
CA SER A 161 10.67 -5.79 -14.19
C SER A 161 9.46 -6.47 -13.52
N LEU A 162 9.32 -6.30 -12.19
CA LEU A 162 8.16 -6.81 -11.45
C LEU A 162 6.88 -6.07 -11.84
N VAL A 163 6.93 -4.74 -12.00
CA VAL A 163 5.80 -3.92 -12.48
C VAL A 163 5.33 -4.44 -13.84
N SER A 164 6.23 -4.55 -14.82
CA SER A 164 5.91 -5.06 -16.15
C SER A 164 5.34 -6.49 -16.12
N SER A 165 5.84 -7.34 -15.21
CA SER A 165 5.32 -8.69 -15.03
C SER A 165 3.87 -8.68 -14.52
N VAL A 166 3.54 -7.83 -13.54
CA VAL A 166 2.18 -7.68 -13.02
C VAL A 166 1.24 -7.13 -14.09
N GLU A 167 1.64 -6.10 -14.84
CA GLU A 167 0.84 -5.53 -15.93
C GLU A 167 0.53 -6.56 -17.02
N ASN A 168 1.55 -7.27 -17.47
CA ASN A 168 1.38 -8.31 -18.49
C ASN A 168 0.47 -9.45 -18.01
N THR A 169 0.61 -9.88 -16.76
CA THR A 169 -0.19 -10.97 -16.21
C THR A 169 -1.64 -10.53 -16.01
N SER A 170 -1.87 -9.35 -15.41
CA SER A 170 -3.23 -8.84 -15.22
C SER A 170 -3.93 -8.55 -16.54
N GLY A 171 -3.20 -8.07 -17.56
CA GLY A 171 -3.74 -7.85 -18.90
C GLY A 171 -4.22 -9.16 -19.55
N LYS A 172 -3.46 -10.27 -19.39
CA LYS A 172 -3.89 -11.60 -19.85
C LYS A 172 -5.16 -12.10 -19.16
N ASP A 173 -5.36 -11.72 -17.90
CA ASP A 173 -6.55 -12.03 -17.12
C ASP A 173 -7.73 -11.06 -17.37
N GLY A 174 -7.61 -10.22 -18.40
CA GLY A 174 -8.62 -9.23 -18.78
C GLY A 174 -8.72 -8.04 -17.83
N VAL A 175 -7.68 -7.77 -17.06
CA VAL A 175 -7.60 -6.67 -16.09
C VAL A 175 -6.43 -5.77 -16.46
N ALA A 176 -6.63 -4.88 -17.43
CA ALA A 176 -5.60 -3.94 -17.86
C ALA A 176 -5.35 -2.87 -16.79
N ILE A 177 -4.10 -2.65 -16.43
CA ILE A 177 -3.66 -1.58 -15.54
C ILE A 177 -3.37 -0.35 -16.38
N THR A 178 -3.93 0.80 -16.00
CA THR A 178 -3.59 2.11 -16.59
C THR A 178 -2.85 2.92 -15.53
N GLU A 179 -1.60 3.27 -15.81
CA GLU A 179 -0.77 4.04 -14.89
C GLU A 179 -1.24 5.49 -14.77
N ASN A 180 -1.32 5.99 -13.55
CA ASN A 180 -1.50 7.39 -13.25
C ASN A 180 -0.16 8.01 -12.83
N GLU A 181 0.51 8.67 -13.75
CA GLU A 181 1.81 9.32 -13.47
C GLU A 181 1.68 10.65 -12.71
N ASN A 182 0.48 11.12 -12.41
CA ASN A 182 0.24 12.33 -11.64
C ASN A 182 -0.54 12.07 -10.33
N PRO A 183 -0.14 11.05 -9.54
CA PRO A 183 -0.83 10.81 -8.27
C PRO A 183 -0.54 11.94 -7.28
N ASP A 184 -1.52 12.25 -6.47
CA ASP A 184 -1.30 13.10 -5.29
C ASP A 184 -0.62 12.26 -4.20
N LEU A 185 0.69 12.47 -4.04
CA LEU A 185 1.50 11.76 -3.03
C LEU A 185 1.14 12.12 -1.60
N SER A 186 0.42 13.24 -1.38
CA SER A 186 -0.03 13.68 -0.06
C SER A 186 -1.39 13.08 0.32
N SER A 187 -2.12 12.52 -0.64
CA SER A 187 -3.43 11.94 -0.39
C SER A 187 -3.30 10.78 0.60
N ASN A 188 -3.91 10.95 1.76
CA ASN A 188 -4.14 9.91 2.74
C ASN A 188 -5.64 9.59 2.73
N PRO A 189 -6.14 8.73 1.83
CA PRO A 189 -7.51 8.26 1.97
C PRO A 189 -7.54 7.37 3.23
N ASN A 190 -8.21 7.87 4.25
CA ASN A 190 -8.58 7.10 5.42
C ASN A 190 -9.50 5.95 5.02
#